data_21502fb53b4d78bc35f59075cd71bfa2
#
_entry.id   21502fb53b4d78bc35f59075cd71bfa2
#
_cell.length_a   1.000
_cell.length_b   1.000
_cell.length_c   1.000
_cell.angle_alpha   90.00
_cell.angle_beta   90.00
_cell.angle_gamma   90.00
#
_symmetry.space_group_name_H-M   'P 1'
#
loop_
_entity.id
_entity.type
_entity.pdbx_description
1 polymer ?
#
loop_
_entity_poly.entity_id
_entity_poly.type
_entity_poly.pdbx_seq_one_letter_code
_entity_poly.pdbx_strand_id
1 'polypeptide(L)'
;MINTDVVIVGAGPCGLFQVFELGLLGLKAEVVDSIRQPGGQCTELYPDKPIYDIPGIPVCTGDELTANLMEQIEPFGANMHLGEEVTVVRPEGDGFHVETYGGKQFACKAVVIAAGVGSFQPRALRAKGIEDVNEESLQYRVREPQQYAGKNLAILGGGDSALDWVVELGPITKHITLVHRRDEYRAVEATVAAMRDLEAAGKVTTIENAKVSELHSDDGALTKMIVGNKEKETFEVDVDQMLVFFGLAPKLGPIADWGLDINRKTINVDTERFETSTPGIYAIGDINHYPGKKKLILCGFHEAALAAFAIKQRIEPDKKVHVQYTTTSPVMHERLGVKEDEE
;
A
#
# COMPACT_ATOMS: atom_id res chain seq x y z
N MET A 1 -12.30 17.51 -18.11
CA MET A 1 -10.98 17.85 -17.56
C MET A 1 -11.19 18.54 -16.23
N ILE A 2 -10.55 18.07 -15.19
CA ILE A 2 -10.61 18.61 -13.82
C ILE A 2 -9.40 19.54 -13.64
N ASN A 3 -9.64 20.78 -13.17
CA ASN A 3 -8.57 21.73 -12.91
C ASN A 3 -8.27 21.80 -11.42
N THR A 4 -7.01 21.65 -11.04
CA THR A 4 -6.53 21.69 -9.66
C THR A 4 -5.13 22.28 -9.58
N ASP A 5 -4.65 22.61 -8.38
CA ASP A 5 -3.26 23.03 -8.20
C ASP A 5 -2.32 21.82 -8.26
N VAL A 6 -2.69 20.73 -7.59
CA VAL A 6 -1.85 19.54 -7.45
C VAL A 6 -2.66 18.26 -7.68
N VAL A 7 -2.07 17.30 -8.39
CA VAL A 7 -2.53 15.90 -8.44
C VAL A 7 -1.60 15.06 -7.58
N ILE A 8 -2.16 14.33 -6.60
CA ILE A 8 -1.44 13.39 -5.75
C ILE A 8 -1.74 11.97 -6.25
N VAL A 9 -0.70 11.22 -6.60
CA VAL A 9 -0.79 9.83 -7.06
C VAL A 9 -0.46 8.90 -5.90
N GLY A 10 -1.50 8.34 -5.30
CA GLY A 10 -1.44 7.46 -4.13
C GLY A 10 -2.14 8.05 -2.90
N ALA A 11 -3.13 7.32 -2.36
CA ALA A 11 -3.91 7.66 -1.17
C ALA A 11 -3.42 6.89 0.08
N GLY A 12 -2.14 6.51 0.13
CA GLY A 12 -1.50 5.99 1.33
C GLY A 12 -1.24 7.09 2.37
N PRO A 13 -0.70 6.78 3.56
CA PRO A 13 -0.50 7.76 4.64
C PRO A 13 0.22 9.03 4.19
N CYS A 14 1.27 8.90 3.38
CA CYS A 14 2.03 10.05 2.90
C CYS A 14 1.22 10.91 1.92
N GLY A 15 0.41 10.29 1.04
CA GLY A 15 -0.47 11.02 0.12
C GLY A 15 -1.60 11.75 0.83
N LEU A 16 -2.20 11.12 1.85
CA LEU A 16 -3.20 11.74 2.71
C LEU A 16 -2.59 12.94 3.46
N PHE A 17 -1.44 12.75 4.09
CA PHE A 17 -0.78 13.85 4.80
C PHE A 17 -0.32 14.96 3.84
N GLN A 18 0.01 14.65 2.59
CA GLN A 18 0.30 15.65 1.57
C GLN A 18 -0.91 16.56 1.28
N VAL A 19 -2.13 16.03 1.32
CA VAL A 19 -3.36 16.85 1.22
C VAL A 19 -3.41 17.87 2.35
N PHE A 20 -3.13 17.44 3.59
CA PHE A 20 -3.09 18.30 4.75
C PHE A 20 -2.10 19.45 4.58
N GLU A 21 -0.85 19.14 4.25
CA GLU A 21 0.21 20.15 4.10
C GLU A 21 -0.08 21.15 2.95
N LEU A 22 -0.61 20.66 1.81
CA LEU A 22 -1.03 21.53 0.72
C LEU A 22 -2.21 22.43 1.12
N GLY A 23 -3.19 21.87 1.84
CA GLY A 23 -4.36 22.60 2.33
C GLY A 23 -3.98 23.71 3.29
N LEU A 24 -3.05 23.47 4.22
CA LEU A 24 -2.50 24.52 5.10
C LEU A 24 -1.88 25.68 4.31
N LEU A 25 -1.30 25.42 3.15
CA LEU A 25 -0.75 26.43 2.26
C LEU A 25 -1.78 27.02 1.28
N GLY A 26 -3.06 26.60 1.38
CA GLY A 26 -4.17 27.07 0.55
C GLY A 26 -4.08 26.59 -0.90
N LEU A 27 -3.55 25.40 -1.12
CA LEU A 27 -3.51 24.72 -2.42
C LEU A 27 -4.55 23.62 -2.46
N LYS A 28 -5.22 23.49 -3.61
CA LYS A 28 -6.20 22.43 -3.86
C LYS A 28 -5.51 21.20 -4.44
N ALA A 29 -5.90 20.04 -3.93
CA ALA A 29 -5.39 18.76 -4.40
C ALA A 29 -6.51 17.82 -4.84
N GLU A 30 -6.26 17.05 -5.89
CA GLU A 30 -7.03 15.87 -6.29
C GLU A 30 -6.16 14.63 -6.03
N VAL A 31 -6.72 13.62 -5.37
CA VAL A 31 -6.01 12.38 -5.03
C VAL A 31 -6.49 11.26 -5.93
N VAL A 32 -5.55 10.55 -6.56
CA VAL A 32 -5.84 9.43 -7.46
C VAL A 32 -5.15 8.18 -6.94
N ASP A 33 -5.88 7.09 -6.74
CA ASP A 33 -5.31 5.81 -6.32
C ASP A 33 -5.95 4.64 -7.06
N SER A 34 -5.12 3.68 -7.46
CA SER A 34 -5.56 2.43 -8.10
C SER A 34 -6.32 1.50 -7.14
N ILE A 35 -6.14 1.67 -5.84
CA ILE A 35 -6.87 0.95 -4.80
C ILE A 35 -8.24 1.61 -4.58
N ARG A 36 -9.26 0.81 -4.26
CA ARG A 36 -10.63 1.29 -4.08
C ARG A 36 -10.92 1.89 -2.70
N GLN A 37 -9.94 1.92 -1.81
CA GLN A 37 -10.03 2.49 -0.47
C GLN A 37 -8.75 3.26 -0.14
N PRO A 38 -8.82 4.32 0.68
CA PRO A 38 -7.62 5.03 1.13
C PRO A 38 -6.82 4.19 2.13
N GLY A 39 -5.57 4.59 2.39
CA GLY A 39 -4.68 3.98 3.38
C GLY A 39 -3.52 3.20 2.77
N GLY A 40 -3.62 2.78 1.51
CA GLY A 40 -2.53 2.12 0.79
C GLY A 40 -2.04 0.85 1.51
N GLN A 41 -0.74 0.79 1.85
CA GLN A 41 -0.16 -0.38 2.53
C GLN A 41 -0.78 -0.65 3.90
N CYS A 42 -1.16 0.37 4.62
CA CYS A 42 -1.72 0.24 5.97
C CYS A 42 -3.03 -0.56 5.95
N THR A 43 -3.93 -0.22 5.04
CA THR A 43 -5.24 -0.88 4.93
C THR A 43 -5.21 -2.18 4.11
N GLU A 44 -4.29 -2.30 3.15
CA GLU A 44 -4.22 -3.49 2.29
C GLU A 44 -3.40 -4.65 2.89
N LEU A 45 -2.40 -4.38 3.74
CA LEU A 45 -1.46 -5.39 4.20
C LEU A 45 -1.54 -5.69 5.69
N TYR A 46 -1.85 -4.69 6.50
CA TYR A 46 -1.83 -4.80 7.96
C TYR A 46 -2.84 -3.87 8.63
N PRO A 47 -4.15 -3.96 8.23
CA PRO A 47 -5.19 -3.08 8.75
C PRO A 47 -5.29 -3.12 10.29
N ASP A 48 -5.19 -4.31 10.88
CA ASP A 48 -5.35 -4.57 12.30
C ASP A 48 -4.04 -4.63 13.08
N LYS A 49 -2.87 -4.56 12.41
CA LYS A 49 -1.58 -4.65 13.10
C LYS A 49 -1.25 -3.35 13.82
N PRO A 50 -0.75 -3.43 15.06
CA PRO A 50 -0.33 -2.25 15.81
C PRO A 50 0.94 -1.63 15.21
N ILE A 51 0.90 -0.31 15.07
CA ILE A 51 2.01 0.55 14.64
C ILE A 51 2.42 1.39 15.84
N TYR A 52 3.72 1.43 16.16
CA TYR A 52 4.26 2.06 17.38
C TYR A 52 5.17 3.25 17.07
N ASP A 53 5.49 3.51 15.79
CA ASP A 53 6.48 4.50 15.36
C ASP A 53 5.88 5.72 14.68
N ILE A 54 4.60 6.03 14.97
CA ILE A 54 3.97 7.28 14.55
C ILE A 54 4.18 8.33 15.63
N PRO A 55 4.86 9.45 15.34
CA PRO A 55 5.13 10.48 16.34
C PRO A 55 3.86 11.00 17.00
N GLY A 56 3.86 11.03 18.34
CA GLY A 56 2.72 11.52 19.13
C GLY A 56 1.57 10.53 19.30
N ILE A 57 1.58 9.39 18.62
CA ILE A 57 0.59 8.30 18.76
C ILE A 57 1.30 7.09 19.34
N PRO A 58 1.08 6.72 20.63
CA PRO A 58 1.79 5.59 21.27
C PRO A 58 1.56 4.26 20.58
N VAL A 59 0.35 4.04 20.08
CA VAL A 59 -0.06 2.87 19.28
C VAL A 59 -1.31 3.19 18.48
N CYS A 60 -1.36 2.74 17.24
CA CYS A 60 -2.57 2.73 16.42
C CYS A 60 -2.48 1.54 15.45
N THR A 61 -3.61 1.09 14.93
CA THR A 61 -3.65 0.13 13.82
C THR A 61 -3.48 0.83 12.46
N GLY A 62 -3.32 0.06 11.39
CA GLY A 62 -3.28 0.60 10.03
C GLY A 62 -4.57 1.34 9.65
N ASP A 63 -5.72 0.77 10.05
CA ASP A 63 -7.04 1.37 9.82
C ASP A 63 -7.25 2.64 10.68
N GLU A 64 -6.88 2.61 11.96
CA GLU A 64 -6.96 3.78 12.84
C GLU A 64 -6.09 4.94 12.35
N LEU A 65 -4.87 4.66 11.89
CA LEU A 65 -4.02 5.69 11.30
C LEU A 65 -4.66 6.30 10.05
N THR A 66 -5.24 5.46 9.21
CA THR A 66 -5.91 5.93 7.99
C THR A 66 -7.14 6.77 8.32
N ALA A 67 -7.97 6.33 9.28
CA ALA A 67 -9.14 7.07 9.74
C ALA A 67 -8.75 8.46 10.30
N ASN A 68 -7.72 8.52 11.14
CA ASN A 68 -7.21 9.77 11.70
C ASN A 68 -6.70 10.73 10.61
N LEU A 69 -5.99 10.21 9.60
CA LEU A 69 -5.53 11.03 8.47
C LEU A 69 -6.70 11.51 7.60
N MET A 70 -7.72 10.69 7.39
CA MET A 70 -8.93 11.10 6.66
C MET A 70 -9.69 12.20 7.40
N GLU A 71 -9.85 12.11 8.72
CA GLU A 71 -10.41 13.17 9.55
C GLU A 71 -9.56 14.45 9.47
N GLN A 72 -8.23 14.32 9.54
CA GLN A 72 -7.31 15.46 9.49
C GLN A 72 -7.41 16.25 8.17
N ILE A 73 -7.72 15.60 7.05
CA ILE A 73 -7.84 16.27 5.75
C ILE A 73 -9.25 16.73 5.39
N GLU A 74 -10.27 16.37 6.18
CA GLU A 74 -11.67 16.72 5.93
C GLU A 74 -11.88 18.22 5.65
N PRO A 75 -11.28 19.17 6.41
CA PRO A 75 -11.46 20.60 6.18
C PRO A 75 -11.06 21.08 4.79
N PHE A 76 -10.18 20.38 4.12
CA PHE A 76 -9.63 20.77 2.80
C PHE A 76 -10.45 20.24 1.61
N GLY A 77 -11.40 19.34 1.84
CA GLY A 77 -12.36 18.86 0.84
C GLY A 77 -11.73 18.28 -0.42
N ALA A 78 -10.57 17.60 -0.29
CA ALA A 78 -9.91 16.98 -1.44
C ALA A 78 -10.75 15.85 -2.02
N ASN A 79 -10.96 15.85 -3.33
CA ASN A 79 -11.65 14.75 -4.00
C ASN A 79 -10.72 13.55 -4.15
N MET A 80 -11.25 12.37 -3.86
CA MET A 80 -10.55 11.10 -4.03
C MET A 80 -11.09 10.31 -5.21
N HIS A 81 -10.22 9.99 -6.15
CA HIS A 81 -10.50 9.16 -7.32
C HIS A 81 -9.91 7.77 -7.09
N LEU A 82 -10.64 6.95 -6.32
CA LEU A 82 -10.22 5.61 -5.94
C LEU A 82 -10.61 4.57 -7.01
N GLY A 83 -9.79 3.54 -7.15
CA GLY A 83 -9.93 2.53 -8.21
C GLY A 83 -9.49 3.03 -9.60
N GLU A 84 -8.72 4.11 -9.66
CA GLU A 84 -8.23 4.76 -10.86
C GLU A 84 -6.70 4.75 -10.90
N GLU A 85 -6.11 4.15 -11.91
CA GLU A 85 -4.66 4.16 -12.11
C GLU A 85 -4.25 5.32 -13.01
N VAL A 86 -3.31 6.16 -12.54
CA VAL A 86 -2.71 7.20 -13.40
C VAL A 86 -1.78 6.54 -14.41
N THR A 87 -2.10 6.71 -15.70
CA THR A 87 -1.35 6.12 -16.81
C THR A 87 -0.44 7.11 -17.50
N VAL A 88 -0.84 8.39 -17.56
CA VAL A 88 -0.10 9.44 -18.27
C VAL A 88 0.12 10.62 -17.34
N VAL A 89 1.36 11.07 -17.26
CA VAL A 89 1.76 12.37 -16.72
C VAL A 89 2.68 13.02 -17.75
N ARG A 90 2.27 14.15 -18.32
CA ARG A 90 3.07 14.86 -19.31
C ARG A 90 3.01 16.36 -19.07
N PRO A 91 4.11 17.09 -19.34
CA PRO A 91 4.10 18.55 -19.29
C PRO A 91 3.08 19.11 -20.30
N GLU A 92 2.33 20.14 -19.88
CA GLU A 92 1.40 20.87 -20.72
C GLU A 92 1.32 22.33 -20.28
N GLY A 93 1.76 23.24 -21.15
CA GLY A 93 1.90 24.67 -20.80
C GLY A 93 2.90 24.87 -19.66
N ASP A 94 2.44 25.54 -18.61
CA ASP A 94 3.21 25.79 -17.37
C ASP A 94 2.93 24.75 -16.25
N GLY A 95 2.22 23.68 -16.57
CA GLY A 95 1.82 22.62 -15.65
C GLY A 95 1.88 21.23 -16.29
N PHE A 96 0.92 20.40 -15.92
CA PHE A 96 0.85 19.01 -16.34
C PHE A 96 -0.56 18.59 -16.74
N HIS A 97 -0.62 17.74 -17.76
CA HIS A 97 -1.77 16.91 -18.05
C HIS A 97 -1.58 15.54 -17.41
N VAL A 98 -2.59 15.10 -16.67
CA VAL A 98 -2.62 13.79 -16.02
C VAL A 98 -3.86 13.04 -16.51
N GLU A 99 -3.69 11.76 -16.85
CA GLU A 99 -4.78 10.91 -17.34
C GLU A 99 -4.77 9.57 -16.61
N THR A 100 -5.97 9.05 -16.31
CA THR A 100 -6.16 7.73 -15.71
C THR A 100 -6.56 6.69 -16.73
N TYR A 101 -6.39 5.41 -16.36
CA TYR A 101 -6.85 4.28 -17.18
C TYR A 101 -8.36 4.37 -17.49
N GLY A 102 -9.16 4.87 -16.55
CA GLY A 102 -10.61 5.09 -16.74
C GLY A 102 -10.96 6.32 -17.59
N GLY A 103 -9.95 7.05 -18.12
CA GLY A 103 -10.14 8.21 -18.99
C GLY A 103 -10.45 9.51 -18.28
N LYS A 104 -10.30 9.60 -16.94
CA LYS A 104 -10.34 10.87 -16.22
C LYS A 104 -9.11 11.70 -16.57
N GLN A 105 -9.30 13.00 -16.74
CA GLN A 105 -8.24 13.93 -17.14
C GLN A 105 -8.16 15.10 -16.18
N PHE A 106 -6.94 15.47 -15.80
CA PHE A 106 -6.64 16.58 -14.92
C PHE A 106 -5.64 17.52 -15.57
N ALA A 107 -5.84 18.83 -15.32
CA ALA A 107 -4.85 19.86 -15.57
C ALA A 107 -4.40 20.42 -14.21
N CYS A 108 -3.08 20.37 -13.93
CA CYS A 108 -2.53 20.79 -12.64
C CYS A 108 -1.20 21.51 -12.81
N LYS A 109 -0.75 22.21 -11.75
CA LYS A 109 0.54 22.93 -11.72
C LYS A 109 1.69 22.06 -11.22
N ALA A 110 1.38 21.05 -10.42
CA ALA A 110 2.36 20.10 -9.89
C ALA A 110 1.75 18.71 -9.72
N VAL A 111 2.63 17.69 -9.70
CA VAL A 111 2.26 16.30 -9.43
C VAL A 111 3.08 15.79 -8.25
N VAL A 112 2.45 15.13 -7.29
CA VAL A 112 3.12 14.44 -6.19
C VAL A 112 2.91 12.95 -6.33
N ILE A 113 3.99 12.20 -6.43
CA ILE A 113 3.98 10.74 -6.49
C ILE A 113 4.16 10.20 -5.07
N ALA A 114 3.08 9.69 -4.48
CA ALA A 114 3.03 9.07 -3.14
C ALA A 114 2.65 7.57 -3.25
N ALA A 115 3.06 6.93 -4.35
CA ALA A 115 2.61 5.59 -4.75
C ALA A 115 3.27 4.43 -3.96
N GLY A 116 3.95 4.71 -2.86
CA GLY A 116 4.53 3.70 -1.98
C GLY A 116 5.50 2.78 -2.71
N VAL A 117 5.20 1.50 -2.80
CA VAL A 117 6.02 0.52 -3.55
C VAL A 117 5.53 0.33 -5.00
N GLY A 118 4.67 1.20 -5.49
CA GLY A 118 3.99 1.07 -6.79
C GLY A 118 2.71 0.25 -6.69
N SER A 119 2.19 -0.20 -7.82
CA SER A 119 0.96 -0.99 -7.83
C SER A 119 1.13 -2.28 -7.02
N PHE A 120 0.22 -2.48 -6.06
CA PHE A 120 0.17 -3.63 -5.17
C PHE A 120 -0.32 -4.86 -5.91
N GLN A 121 0.55 -5.50 -6.67
CA GLN A 121 0.23 -6.82 -7.17
C GLN A 121 0.92 -7.86 -6.30
N PRO A 122 0.15 -8.74 -5.64
CA PRO A 122 0.72 -9.92 -5.00
C PRO A 122 1.58 -10.68 -6.01
N ARG A 123 2.68 -11.25 -5.54
CA ARG A 123 3.43 -12.18 -6.39
C ARG A 123 2.53 -13.36 -6.71
N ALA A 124 2.11 -13.44 -7.96
CA ALA A 124 1.23 -14.50 -8.41
C ALA A 124 1.87 -15.88 -8.22
N LEU A 125 1.06 -16.83 -7.78
CA LEU A 125 1.41 -18.25 -7.84
C LEU A 125 1.58 -18.64 -9.31
N ARG A 126 2.57 -19.47 -9.56
CA ARG A 126 2.80 -20.08 -10.88
C ARG A 126 2.68 -21.58 -10.69
N ALA A 127 1.54 -22.14 -11.08
CA ALA A 127 1.27 -23.56 -11.03
C ALA A 127 0.46 -23.92 -12.29
N LYS A 128 0.59 -25.16 -12.76
CA LYS A 128 -0.22 -25.68 -13.86
C LYS A 128 -1.69 -25.76 -13.39
N GLY A 129 -2.65 -25.43 -14.23
CA GLY A 129 -4.07 -25.43 -13.91
C GLY A 129 -4.55 -24.24 -13.06
N ILE A 130 -3.72 -23.22 -12.86
CA ILE A 130 -4.11 -22.01 -12.10
C ILE A 130 -5.17 -21.20 -12.84
N GLU A 131 -5.17 -21.25 -14.16
CA GLU A 131 -6.13 -20.57 -15.04
C GLU A 131 -7.55 -21.10 -14.91
N ASP A 132 -7.71 -22.32 -14.40
CA ASP A 132 -9.00 -22.97 -14.20
C ASP A 132 -9.57 -22.78 -12.79
N VAL A 133 -8.84 -22.07 -11.88
CA VAL A 133 -9.25 -21.86 -10.50
C VAL A 133 -9.88 -20.46 -10.34
N ASN A 134 -11.07 -20.39 -9.76
CA ASN A 134 -11.76 -19.12 -9.52
C ASN A 134 -11.14 -18.30 -8.39
N GLU A 135 -11.45 -16.98 -8.36
CA GLU A 135 -10.93 -16.06 -7.35
C GLU A 135 -11.44 -16.34 -5.92
N GLU A 136 -12.54 -17.07 -5.77
CA GLU A 136 -13.07 -17.45 -4.45
C GLU A 136 -12.20 -18.55 -3.81
N SER A 137 -11.66 -19.45 -4.63
CA SER A 137 -10.84 -20.56 -4.18
C SER A 137 -9.37 -20.23 -4.02
N LEU A 138 -8.83 -19.23 -4.76
CA LEU A 138 -7.46 -18.79 -4.67
C LEU A 138 -7.38 -17.29 -4.42
N GLN A 139 -6.88 -16.91 -3.25
CA GLN A 139 -6.83 -15.54 -2.80
C GLN A 139 -5.42 -15.14 -2.35
N TYR A 140 -5.12 -13.84 -2.44
CA TYR A 140 -3.83 -13.26 -2.05
C TYR A 140 -3.95 -12.38 -0.79
N ARG A 141 -5.15 -12.31 -0.21
CA ARG A 141 -5.46 -11.59 1.02
C ARG A 141 -6.69 -12.23 1.69
N VAL A 142 -6.76 -12.11 2.99
CA VAL A 142 -7.96 -12.46 3.76
C VAL A 142 -8.84 -11.22 3.86
N ARG A 143 -10.10 -11.32 3.49
CA ARG A 143 -11.10 -10.27 3.66
C ARG A 143 -12.08 -10.61 4.78
N GLU A 144 -12.50 -11.85 4.81
CA GLU A 144 -13.52 -12.36 5.72
C GLU A 144 -13.01 -13.69 6.30
N PRO A 145 -12.45 -13.72 7.52
CA PRO A 145 -11.87 -14.95 8.10
C PRO A 145 -12.87 -16.10 8.19
N GLN A 146 -14.16 -15.82 8.43
CA GLN A 146 -15.18 -16.84 8.61
C GLN A 146 -15.46 -17.66 7.34
N GLN A 147 -15.11 -17.16 6.16
CA GLN A 147 -15.27 -17.92 4.90
C GLN A 147 -14.44 -19.21 4.85
N TYR A 148 -13.38 -19.31 5.67
CA TYR A 148 -12.48 -20.46 5.76
C TYR A 148 -12.91 -21.48 6.82
N ALA A 149 -13.97 -21.19 7.59
CA ALA A 149 -14.44 -22.06 8.66
C ALA A 149 -14.79 -23.47 8.15
N GLY A 150 -14.24 -24.49 8.82
CA GLY A 150 -14.47 -25.90 8.50
C GLY A 150 -13.86 -26.42 7.20
N LYS A 151 -13.05 -25.61 6.51
CA LYS A 151 -12.43 -25.98 5.23
C LYS A 151 -11.00 -26.50 5.38
N ASN A 152 -10.54 -27.29 4.40
CA ASN A 152 -9.13 -27.60 4.21
C ASN A 152 -8.49 -26.42 3.49
N LEU A 153 -7.62 -25.69 4.16
CA LEU A 153 -7.00 -24.47 3.67
C LEU A 153 -5.52 -24.69 3.37
N ALA A 154 -5.07 -24.33 2.18
CA ALA A 154 -3.66 -24.21 1.89
C ALA A 154 -3.18 -22.77 2.14
N ILE A 155 -2.08 -22.58 2.87
CA ILE A 155 -1.39 -21.29 3.02
C ILE A 155 0.00 -21.41 2.44
N LEU A 156 0.32 -20.53 1.47
CA LEU A 156 1.61 -20.53 0.80
C LEU A 156 2.43 -19.32 1.23
N GLY A 157 3.54 -19.53 1.93
CA GLY A 157 4.42 -18.46 2.40
C GLY A 157 5.25 -18.87 3.60
N GLY A 158 6.01 -17.95 4.15
CA GLY A 158 6.88 -18.21 5.32
C GLY A 158 7.39 -16.92 5.96
N GLY A 159 6.69 -15.81 5.74
CA GLY A 159 6.87 -14.53 6.44
C GLY A 159 5.71 -14.26 7.39
N ASP A 160 5.76 -13.11 8.08
CA ASP A 160 4.78 -12.72 9.08
C ASP A 160 3.34 -12.91 8.59
N SER A 161 2.97 -12.35 7.44
CA SER A 161 1.60 -12.47 6.91
C SER A 161 1.11 -13.90 6.73
N ALA A 162 1.98 -14.83 6.32
CA ALA A 162 1.57 -16.23 6.17
C ALA A 162 1.33 -16.89 7.53
N LEU A 163 2.25 -16.70 8.47
CA LEU A 163 2.19 -17.36 9.77
C LEU A 163 1.14 -16.74 10.69
N ASP A 164 0.94 -15.43 10.66
CA ASP A 164 -0.15 -14.75 11.38
C ASP A 164 -1.49 -15.37 10.98
N TRP A 165 -1.74 -15.52 9.67
CA TRP A 165 -2.98 -16.14 9.19
C TRP A 165 -3.07 -17.65 9.48
N VAL A 166 -1.96 -18.37 9.58
CA VAL A 166 -1.98 -19.75 10.08
C VAL A 166 -2.46 -19.80 11.52
N VAL A 167 -1.95 -18.90 12.38
CA VAL A 167 -2.31 -18.84 13.80
C VAL A 167 -3.77 -18.42 13.99
N GLU A 168 -4.22 -17.42 13.23
CA GLU A 168 -5.57 -16.87 13.35
C GLU A 168 -6.63 -17.84 12.79
N LEU A 169 -6.38 -18.45 11.63
CA LEU A 169 -7.34 -19.34 10.97
C LEU A 169 -7.29 -20.78 11.46
N GLY A 170 -6.20 -21.21 12.10
CA GLY A 170 -6.04 -22.56 12.62
C GLY A 170 -7.19 -23.06 13.51
N PRO A 171 -7.71 -22.25 14.45
CA PRO A 171 -8.83 -22.65 15.32
C PRO A 171 -10.14 -22.89 14.56
N ILE A 172 -10.42 -22.17 13.48
CA ILE A 172 -11.72 -22.21 12.78
C ILE A 172 -11.72 -23.12 11.56
N THR A 173 -10.59 -23.37 10.94
CA THR A 173 -10.45 -24.27 9.78
C THR A 173 -10.56 -25.74 10.18
N LYS A 174 -10.88 -26.59 9.23
CA LYS A 174 -10.80 -28.04 9.43
C LYS A 174 -9.33 -28.46 9.55
N HIS A 175 -8.51 -28.03 8.63
CA HIS A 175 -7.07 -28.27 8.59
C HIS A 175 -6.35 -27.22 7.74
N ILE A 176 -5.11 -26.87 8.11
CA ILE A 176 -4.25 -26.00 7.31
C ILE A 176 -3.05 -26.78 6.82
N THR A 177 -2.77 -26.69 5.51
CA THR A 177 -1.48 -27.11 4.94
C THR A 177 -0.64 -25.88 4.64
N LEU A 178 0.42 -25.65 5.40
CA LEU A 178 1.38 -24.57 5.17
C LEU A 178 2.50 -25.04 4.27
N VAL A 179 2.65 -24.45 3.08
CA VAL A 179 3.72 -24.78 2.14
C VAL A 179 4.74 -23.66 2.10
N HIS A 180 5.99 -23.97 2.43
CA HIS A 180 7.09 -23.03 2.38
C HIS A 180 8.27 -23.56 1.57
N ARG A 181 8.89 -22.66 0.74
CA ARG A 181 10.01 -23.00 -0.14
C ARG A 181 11.35 -23.20 0.56
N ARG A 182 11.44 -22.93 1.86
CA ARG A 182 12.62 -23.06 2.71
C ARG A 182 12.25 -23.81 3.98
N ASP A 183 13.25 -24.11 4.79
CA ASP A 183 13.15 -24.67 6.13
C ASP A 183 13.19 -23.59 7.24
N GLU A 184 13.55 -22.37 6.88
CA GLU A 184 13.58 -21.21 7.79
C GLU A 184 12.42 -20.26 7.50
N TYR A 185 11.66 -19.91 8.54
CA TYR A 185 10.61 -18.90 8.49
C TYR A 185 11.20 -17.51 8.77
N ARG A 186 10.62 -16.50 8.12
CA ARG A 186 10.99 -15.08 8.30
C ARG A 186 9.97 -14.32 9.13
N ALA A 187 9.20 -15.01 9.91
CA ALA A 187 8.23 -14.45 10.83
C ALA A 187 8.85 -14.27 12.22
N VAL A 188 8.17 -13.48 13.06
CA VAL A 188 8.52 -13.29 14.47
C VAL A 188 8.52 -14.64 15.18
N GLU A 189 9.52 -14.89 16.03
CA GLU A 189 9.72 -16.18 16.73
C GLU A 189 8.46 -16.63 17.50
N ALA A 190 7.74 -15.70 18.14
CA ALA A 190 6.51 -16.01 18.85
C ALA A 190 5.42 -16.58 17.94
N THR A 191 5.26 -16.04 16.72
CA THR A 191 4.28 -16.53 15.72
C THR A 191 4.70 -17.90 15.18
N VAL A 192 6.01 -18.12 14.98
CA VAL A 192 6.53 -19.44 14.59
C VAL A 192 6.23 -20.48 15.67
N ALA A 193 6.44 -20.15 16.95
CA ALA A 193 6.12 -21.03 18.07
C ALA A 193 4.62 -21.38 18.11
N ALA A 194 3.74 -20.38 18.00
CA ALA A 194 2.30 -20.60 17.96
C ALA A 194 1.84 -21.48 16.79
N MET A 195 2.43 -21.32 15.63
CA MET A 195 2.19 -22.20 14.47
C MET A 195 2.63 -23.64 14.77
N ARG A 196 3.80 -23.84 15.40
CA ARG A 196 4.28 -25.18 15.80
C ARG A 196 3.37 -25.85 16.84
N ASP A 197 2.78 -25.08 17.76
CA ASP A 197 1.78 -25.59 18.70
C ASP A 197 0.52 -26.12 17.97
N LEU A 198 0.06 -25.40 16.95
CA LEU A 198 -1.04 -25.86 16.09
C LEU A 198 -0.67 -27.11 15.27
N GLU A 199 0.56 -27.21 14.82
CA GLU A 199 1.08 -28.40 14.14
C GLU A 199 1.10 -29.60 15.10
N ALA A 200 1.61 -29.44 16.33
CA ALA A 200 1.61 -30.46 17.37
C ALA A 200 0.16 -30.90 17.76
N ALA A 201 -0.79 -29.98 17.69
CA ALA A 201 -2.23 -30.26 17.89
C ALA A 201 -2.92 -30.93 16.68
N GLY A 202 -2.18 -31.18 15.58
CA GLY A 202 -2.75 -31.78 14.36
C GLY A 202 -3.65 -30.87 13.52
N LYS A 203 -3.65 -29.57 13.81
CA LYS A 203 -4.42 -28.57 13.07
C LYS A 203 -3.70 -28.05 11.83
N VAL A 204 -2.37 -28.11 11.83
CA VAL A 204 -1.51 -27.64 10.76
C VAL A 204 -0.59 -28.77 10.32
N THR A 205 -0.35 -28.88 9.02
CA THR A 205 0.74 -29.67 8.43
C THR A 205 1.67 -28.74 7.67
N THR A 206 2.95 -28.77 7.99
CA THR A 206 3.96 -27.97 7.27
C THR A 206 4.65 -28.83 6.21
N ILE A 207 4.78 -28.28 4.99
CA ILE A 207 5.57 -28.87 3.90
C ILE A 207 6.65 -27.86 3.53
N GLU A 208 7.84 -28.09 4.06
CA GLU A 208 8.99 -27.21 3.91
C GLU A 208 9.83 -27.60 2.69
N ASN A 209 10.70 -26.69 2.22
CA ASN A 209 11.55 -26.87 1.03
C ASN A 209 10.75 -27.24 -0.23
N ALA A 210 9.48 -26.82 -0.31
CA ALA A 210 8.51 -27.28 -1.28
C ALA A 210 7.79 -26.13 -2.01
N LYS A 211 7.19 -26.44 -3.15
CA LYS A 211 6.40 -25.51 -3.95
C LYS A 211 5.20 -26.23 -4.54
N VAL A 212 4.11 -25.51 -4.70
CA VAL A 212 2.95 -25.97 -5.47
C VAL A 212 3.32 -25.96 -6.95
N SER A 213 3.14 -27.09 -7.63
CA SER A 213 3.45 -27.28 -9.05
C SER A 213 2.21 -27.38 -9.94
N GLU A 214 1.11 -27.91 -9.42
CA GLU A 214 -0.13 -28.12 -10.16
C GLU A 214 -1.34 -27.94 -9.24
N LEU A 215 -2.45 -27.44 -9.79
CA LEU A 215 -3.76 -27.26 -9.15
C LEU A 215 -4.80 -28.04 -9.95
N HIS A 216 -5.74 -28.63 -9.25
CA HIS A 216 -6.92 -29.28 -9.82
C HIS A 216 -8.17 -28.59 -9.30
N SER A 217 -9.10 -28.32 -10.20
CA SER A 217 -10.38 -27.69 -9.89
C SER A 217 -11.53 -28.46 -10.54
N ASP A 218 -12.72 -28.30 -9.97
CA ASP A 218 -13.96 -28.76 -10.53
C ASP A 218 -14.93 -27.56 -10.61
N ASP A 219 -15.36 -27.23 -11.81
CA ASP A 219 -16.18 -26.03 -12.11
C ASP A 219 -15.61 -24.72 -11.48
N GLY A 220 -14.28 -24.58 -11.53
CA GLY A 220 -13.55 -23.45 -10.95
C GLY A 220 -13.24 -23.56 -9.46
N ALA A 221 -13.89 -24.44 -8.72
CA ALA A 221 -13.61 -24.66 -7.31
C ALA A 221 -12.35 -25.52 -7.14
N LEU A 222 -11.41 -25.08 -6.32
CA LEU A 222 -10.18 -25.81 -6.02
C LEU A 222 -10.51 -27.09 -5.25
N THR A 223 -9.94 -28.22 -5.68
CA THR A 223 -10.16 -29.54 -5.07
C THR A 223 -8.87 -30.17 -4.57
N LYS A 224 -7.75 -29.93 -5.26
CA LYS A 224 -6.47 -30.54 -4.94
C LYS A 224 -5.29 -29.66 -5.37
N MET A 225 -4.18 -29.76 -4.66
CA MET A 225 -2.89 -29.24 -5.09
C MET A 225 -1.82 -30.33 -5.11
N ILE A 226 -0.87 -30.22 -6.04
CA ILE A 226 0.34 -31.04 -6.08
C ILE A 226 1.51 -30.20 -5.60
N VAL A 227 2.19 -30.67 -4.58
CA VAL A 227 3.35 -30.01 -3.96
C VAL A 227 4.59 -30.84 -4.24
N GLY A 228 5.62 -30.24 -4.81
CA GLY A 228 6.92 -30.88 -5.06
C GLY A 228 8.01 -30.31 -4.17
N ASN A 229 8.83 -31.17 -3.58
CA ASN A 229 10.00 -30.77 -2.79
C ASN A 229 11.32 -30.82 -3.62
N LYS A 230 12.44 -30.44 -3.00
CA LYS A 230 13.76 -30.44 -3.66
C LYS A 230 14.26 -31.82 -3.98
N GLU A 231 13.84 -32.85 -3.24
CA GLU A 231 14.15 -34.26 -3.41
C GLU A 231 13.35 -34.89 -4.54
N LYS A 232 12.51 -34.12 -5.24
CA LYS A 232 11.59 -34.55 -6.30
C LYS A 232 10.47 -35.48 -5.83
N GLU A 233 10.19 -35.50 -4.55
CA GLU A 233 8.99 -36.14 -4.04
C GLU A 233 7.79 -35.22 -4.31
N THR A 234 6.65 -35.83 -4.57
CA THR A 234 5.40 -35.11 -4.81
C THR A 234 4.34 -35.55 -3.81
N PHE A 235 3.62 -34.58 -3.29
CA PHE A 235 2.53 -34.78 -2.34
C PHE A 235 1.22 -34.29 -2.97
N GLU A 236 0.21 -35.13 -2.95
CA GLU A 236 -1.15 -34.73 -3.28
C GLU A 236 -1.86 -34.28 -2.00
N VAL A 237 -2.45 -33.09 -2.02
CA VAL A 237 -3.13 -32.49 -0.88
C VAL A 237 -4.52 -32.04 -1.31
N ASP A 238 -5.55 -32.57 -0.66
CA ASP A 238 -6.91 -32.10 -0.83
C ASP A 238 -7.06 -30.72 -0.19
N VAL A 239 -7.64 -29.78 -0.93
CA VAL A 239 -7.74 -28.39 -0.52
C VAL A 239 -8.99 -27.73 -1.10
N ASP A 240 -9.73 -27.04 -0.25
CA ASP A 240 -10.96 -26.33 -0.65
C ASP A 240 -10.66 -24.87 -1.04
N GLN A 241 -9.68 -24.24 -0.37
CA GLN A 241 -9.27 -22.86 -0.62
C GLN A 241 -7.76 -22.67 -0.40
N MET A 242 -7.21 -21.66 -1.06
CA MET A 242 -5.78 -21.36 -1.02
C MET A 242 -5.52 -19.87 -0.77
N LEU A 243 -4.63 -19.57 0.15
CA LEU A 243 -4.09 -18.24 0.43
C LEU A 243 -2.61 -18.18 0.03
N VAL A 244 -2.24 -17.16 -0.73
CA VAL A 244 -0.87 -17.00 -1.25
C VAL A 244 -0.21 -15.74 -0.70
N PHE A 245 0.76 -15.90 0.19
CA PHE A 245 1.51 -14.82 0.84
C PHE A 245 2.98 -14.83 0.42
N PHE A 246 3.25 -14.61 -0.86
CA PHE A 246 4.62 -14.52 -1.40
C PHE A 246 5.22 -13.13 -1.28
N GLY A 247 4.52 -12.22 -0.63
CA GLY A 247 4.82 -10.80 -0.57
C GLY A 247 4.44 -10.09 -1.87
N LEU A 248 4.64 -8.80 -1.86
CA LEU A 248 4.33 -7.94 -3.00
C LEU A 248 5.46 -7.96 -4.03
N ALA A 249 5.12 -7.84 -5.28
CA ALA A 249 6.06 -7.48 -6.33
C ALA A 249 5.89 -5.98 -6.59
N PRO A 250 6.77 -5.13 -6.04
CA PRO A 250 6.75 -3.72 -6.38
C PRO A 250 6.87 -3.56 -7.89
N LYS A 251 5.86 -3.00 -8.53
CA LYS A 251 5.90 -2.62 -9.94
C LYS A 251 5.62 -1.14 -10.00
N LEU A 252 6.51 -0.38 -10.63
CA LEU A 252 6.27 1.04 -10.85
C LEU A 252 5.08 1.27 -11.77
N GLY A 253 4.70 0.27 -12.57
CA GLY A 253 3.62 0.42 -13.54
C GLY A 253 3.92 1.55 -14.51
N PRO A 254 2.91 2.34 -14.89
CA PRO A 254 3.07 3.47 -15.81
C PRO A 254 4.08 4.52 -15.36
N ILE A 255 4.35 4.63 -14.05
CA ILE A 255 5.34 5.58 -13.49
C ILE A 255 6.74 5.39 -14.13
N ALA A 256 7.06 4.17 -14.54
CA ALA A 256 8.33 3.85 -15.18
C ALA A 256 8.51 4.59 -16.52
N ASP A 257 7.42 4.97 -17.18
CA ASP A 257 7.40 5.57 -18.51
C ASP A 257 7.24 7.10 -18.49
N TRP A 258 7.19 7.73 -17.29
CA TRP A 258 7.02 9.19 -17.17
C TRP A 258 8.32 9.98 -17.33
N GLY A 259 9.42 9.31 -17.72
CA GLY A 259 10.71 9.97 -18.00
C GLY A 259 11.48 10.44 -16.76
N LEU A 260 11.18 9.86 -15.61
CA LEU A 260 11.82 10.19 -14.32
C LEU A 260 13.14 9.44 -14.15
N ASP A 261 14.06 10.00 -13.35
CA ASP A 261 15.29 9.31 -12.96
C ASP A 261 14.97 8.22 -11.92
N ILE A 262 15.02 6.96 -12.38
CA ILE A 262 14.64 5.79 -11.60
C ILE A 262 15.88 5.03 -11.13
N ASN A 263 15.99 4.85 -9.82
CA ASN A 263 16.97 3.97 -9.19
C ASN A 263 16.30 2.64 -8.82
N ARG A 264 16.50 1.61 -9.64
CA ARG A 264 15.86 0.28 -9.52
C ARG A 264 14.33 0.35 -9.61
N LYS A 265 13.64 0.58 -8.49
CA LYS A 265 12.18 0.66 -8.38
C LYS A 265 11.72 1.86 -7.53
N THR A 266 12.57 2.85 -7.43
CA THR A 266 12.33 4.08 -6.68
C THR A 266 12.76 5.28 -7.53
N ILE A 267 12.23 6.45 -7.24
CA ILE A 267 12.45 7.68 -7.98
C ILE A 267 13.49 8.50 -7.24
N ASN A 268 14.58 8.89 -7.92
CA ASN A 268 15.56 9.79 -7.33
C ASN A 268 14.97 11.20 -7.14
N VAL A 269 15.21 11.77 -5.96
CA VAL A 269 14.78 13.13 -5.60
C VAL A 269 15.91 13.89 -4.93
N ASP A 270 15.87 15.22 -4.98
CA ASP A 270 16.67 16.04 -4.09
C ASP A 270 16.09 16.03 -2.67
N THR A 271 16.90 16.30 -1.66
CA THR A 271 16.48 16.24 -0.25
C THR A 271 16.00 17.58 0.31
N GLU A 272 16.09 18.66 -0.48
CA GLU A 272 15.62 19.99 -0.08
C GLU A 272 14.11 20.16 -0.36
N ARG A 273 13.66 19.63 -1.51
CA ARG A 273 12.33 19.87 -2.05
C ARG A 273 11.54 18.60 -2.32
N PHE A 274 12.22 17.46 -2.37
CA PHE A 274 11.69 16.17 -2.84
C PHE A 274 11.19 16.23 -4.29
N GLU A 275 11.77 17.14 -5.09
CA GLU A 275 11.52 17.26 -6.52
C GLU A 275 12.31 16.17 -7.28
N THR A 276 11.69 15.62 -8.31
CA THR A 276 12.30 14.61 -9.19
C THR A 276 13.21 15.28 -10.24
N SER A 277 13.76 14.48 -11.16
CA SER A 277 14.49 15.00 -12.33
C SER A 277 13.62 15.86 -13.27
N THR A 278 12.30 15.81 -13.13
CA THR A 278 11.34 16.62 -13.89
C THR A 278 10.79 17.73 -13.00
N PRO A 279 11.13 19.00 -13.24
CA PRO A 279 10.65 20.11 -12.42
C PRO A 279 9.13 20.18 -12.35
N GLY A 280 8.58 20.24 -11.12
CA GLY A 280 7.14 20.24 -10.85
C GLY A 280 6.55 18.85 -10.59
N ILE A 281 7.35 17.79 -10.71
CA ILE A 281 6.99 16.46 -10.25
C ILE A 281 7.78 16.13 -8.99
N TYR A 282 7.10 15.78 -7.92
CA TYR A 282 7.66 15.45 -6.60
C TYR A 282 7.40 13.99 -6.28
N ALA A 283 8.26 13.39 -5.46
CA ALA A 283 8.03 12.01 -5.00
C ALA A 283 8.33 11.88 -3.50
N ILE A 284 7.36 11.33 -2.76
CA ILE A 284 7.39 11.21 -1.29
C ILE A 284 7.05 9.80 -0.82
N GLY A 285 7.48 9.43 0.38
CA GLY A 285 7.25 8.12 0.96
C GLY A 285 8.14 7.05 0.34
N ASP A 286 7.69 5.80 0.36
CA ASP A 286 8.51 4.64 0.00
C ASP A 286 8.93 4.59 -1.48
N ILE A 287 8.26 5.37 -2.33
CA ILE A 287 8.54 5.42 -3.76
C ILE A 287 9.82 6.18 -4.10
N ASN A 288 10.26 7.11 -3.24
CA ASN A 288 11.42 7.92 -3.51
C ASN A 288 12.75 7.29 -3.04
N HIS A 289 13.84 7.83 -3.54
CA HIS A 289 15.20 7.47 -3.16
C HIS A 289 16.11 8.71 -3.03
N TYR A 290 16.85 8.74 -1.94
CA TYR A 290 17.94 9.68 -1.68
C TYR A 290 18.93 9.08 -0.67
N PRO A 291 20.18 9.60 -0.56
CA PRO A 291 21.14 9.09 0.42
C PRO A 291 20.60 9.14 1.85
N GLY A 292 20.60 8.01 2.54
CA GLY A 292 20.10 7.90 3.91
C GLY A 292 18.58 7.61 4.04
N LYS A 293 17.84 7.47 2.94
CA LYS A 293 16.40 7.14 2.96
C LYS A 293 16.08 5.97 3.87
N LYS A 294 15.08 6.17 4.74
CA LYS A 294 14.39 5.12 5.48
C LYS A 294 12.95 5.04 5.03
N LYS A 295 12.45 3.81 4.81
CA LYS A 295 11.07 3.56 4.43
C LYS A 295 10.21 3.48 5.70
N LEU A 296 9.97 4.64 6.30
CA LEU A 296 9.13 4.83 7.48
C LEU A 296 8.06 5.85 7.17
N ILE A 297 6.86 5.69 7.71
CA ILE A 297 5.74 6.61 7.51
C ILE A 297 6.12 8.02 7.96
N LEU A 298 6.78 8.14 9.10
CA LEU A 298 7.23 9.44 9.64
C LEU A 298 8.18 10.19 8.69
N CYS A 299 9.07 9.45 7.97
CA CYS A 299 9.94 10.08 6.97
C CYS A 299 9.11 10.64 5.81
N GLY A 300 8.10 9.90 5.36
CA GLY A 300 7.20 10.37 4.32
C GLY A 300 6.38 11.60 4.73
N PHE A 301 5.99 11.73 5.98
CA PHE A 301 5.33 12.93 6.51
C PHE A 301 6.25 14.15 6.45
N HIS A 302 7.52 14.01 6.86
CA HIS A 302 8.50 15.07 6.73
C HIS A 302 8.73 15.47 5.25
N GLU A 303 8.82 14.49 4.37
CA GLU A 303 8.97 14.71 2.93
C GLU A 303 7.77 15.45 2.34
N ALA A 304 6.55 15.11 2.76
CA ALA A 304 5.31 15.78 2.35
C ALA A 304 5.31 17.26 2.74
N ALA A 305 5.73 17.58 3.95
CA ALA A 305 5.83 18.96 4.42
C ALA A 305 6.78 19.78 3.54
N LEU A 306 8.01 19.30 3.30
CA LEU A 306 8.98 20.02 2.46
C LEU A 306 8.52 20.16 1.01
N ALA A 307 7.95 19.11 0.44
CA ALA A 307 7.38 19.13 -0.91
C ALA A 307 6.25 20.17 -1.04
N ALA A 308 5.37 20.29 -0.03
CA ALA A 308 4.29 21.27 -0.05
C ALA A 308 4.81 22.71 -0.14
N PHE A 309 5.84 23.07 0.65
CA PHE A 309 6.48 24.39 0.58
C PHE A 309 7.14 24.64 -0.78
N ALA A 310 7.81 23.64 -1.34
CA ALA A 310 8.43 23.75 -2.67
C ALA A 310 7.38 23.93 -3.77
N ILE A 311 6.27 23.19 -3.71
CA ILE A 311 5.14 23.32 -4.61
C ILE A 311 4.52 24.72 -4.52
N LYS A 312 4.29 25.22 -3.29
CA LYS A 312 3.76 26.57 -3.09
C LYS A 312 4.66 27.63 -3.70
N GLN A 313 5.97 27.54 -3.50
CA GLN A 313 6.92 28.48 -4.08
C GLN A 313 6.95 28.39 -5.62
N ARG A 314 6.77 27.19 -6.20
CA ARG A 314 6.67 27.01 -7.65
C ARG A 314 5.41 27.64 -8.24
N ILE A 315 4.26 27.47 -7.57
CA ILE A 315 2.96 27.98 -8.05
C ILE A 315 2.87 29.49 -7.90
N GLU A 316 3.49 30.05 -6.86
CA GLU A 316 3.49 31.49 -6.57
C GLU A 316 4.95 32.00 -6.45
N PRO A 317 5.72 32.05 -7.56
CA PRO A 317 7.16 32.32 -7.52
C PRO A 317 7.49 33.73 -7.01
N ASP A 318 6.60 34.68 -7.20
CA ASP A 318 6.79 36.08 -6.79
C ASP A 318 6.41 36.34 -5.32
N LYS A 319 5.82 35.35 -4.64
CA LYS A 319 5.44 35.46 -3.24
C LYS A 319 6.39 34.69 -2.36
N LYS A 320 6.88 35.34 -1.30
CA LYS A 320 7.66 34.63 -0.29
C LYS A 320 6.73 33.72 0.54
N VAL A 321 7.02 32.44 0.55
CA VAL A 321 6.30 31.49 1.40
C VAL A 321 6.85 31.61 2.83
N HIS A 322 6.04 32.12 3.74
CA HIS A 322 6.39 32.23 5.15
C HIS A 322 5.90 31.00 5.90
N VAL A 323 6.75 30.44 6.75
CA VAL A 323 6.31 29.42 7.72
C VAL A 323 5.33 30.06 8.69
N GLN A 324 4.16 29.49 8.78
CA GLN A 324 3.15 29.87 9.76
C GLN A 324 2.90 28.70 10.72
N TYR A 325 2.52 29.01 11.93
CA TYR A 325 2.27 27.98 12.94
C TYR A 325 0.76 27.80 13.13
N THR A 326 0.30 26.56 13.07
CA THR A 326 -1.13 26.21 13.25
C THR A 326 -1.69 26.66 14.62
N THR A 327 -0.83 26.82 15.61
CA THR A 327 -1.20 27.25 16.96
C THR A 327 -1.57 28.74 17.06
N THR A 328 -1.16 29.59 16.10
CA THR A 328 -1.26 31.04 16.22
C THR A 328 -1.71 31.75 14.95
N SER A 329 -1.76 31.06 13.81
CA SER A 329 -2.11 31.70 12.54
C SER A 329 -3.62 31.71 12.29
N PRO A 330 -4.29 32.89 12.27
CA PRO A 330 -5.72 32.97 11.96
C PRO A 330 -6.05 32.39 10.57
N VAL A 331 -5.16 32.58 9.59
CA VAL A 331 -5.33 32.03 8.23
C VAL A 331 -5.34 30.52 8.23
N MET A 332 -4.50 29.87 9.06
CA MET A 332 -4.52 28.41 9.18
C MET A 332 -5.74 27.94 9.97
N HIS A 333 -6.16 28.65 11.00
CA HIS A 333 -7.38 28.35 11.74
C HIS A 333 -8.62 28.42 10.82
N GLU A 334 -8.72 29.45 9.99
CA GLU A 334 -9.79 29.58 8.99
C GLU A 334 -9.78 28.36 8.02
N ARG A 335 -8.61 27.96 7.50
CA ARG A 335 -8.47 26.82 6.60
C ARG A 335 -8.79 25.49 7.25
N LEU A 336 -8.50 25.36 8.54
CA LEU A 336 -8.81 24.18 9.35
C LEU A 336 -10.27 24.16 9.84
N GLY A 337 -11.04 25.22 9.58
CA GLY A 337 -12.41 25.33 10.09
C GLY A 337 -12.50 25.51 11.61
N VAL A 338 -11.40 25.90 12.26
CA VAL A 338 -11.39 26.18 13.70
C VAL A 338 -12.21 27.47 13.94
N LYS A 339 -13.28 27.36 14.71
CA LYS A 339 -14.03 28.54 15.16
C LYS A 339 -13.20 29.26 16.21
N GLU A 340 -13.00 30.58 16.05
CA GLU A 340 -12.53 31.41 17.15
C GLU A 340 -13.59 31.36 18.26
N ASP A 341 -13.20 30.96 19.47
CA ASP A 341 -14.05 31.09 20.62
C ASP A 341 -14.32 32.61 20.79
N GLU A 342 -15.60 33.03 20.68
CA GLU A 342 -16.00 34.39 21.01
C GLU A 342 -15.72 34.55 22.51
N GLU A 343 -14.66 35.31 22.85
CA GLU A 343 -14.40 35.78 24.23
C GLU A 343 -15.49 36.78 24.72
#